data_9578996da42638aeffab4c532e8503fd
#
_entry.id   9578996da42638aeffab4c532e8503fd
#
_cell.length_a   1.000
_cell.length_b   1.000
_cell.length_c   1.000
_cell.angle_alpha   90.00
_cell.angle_beta   90.00
_cell.angle_gamma   90.00
#
_symmetry.space_group_name_H-M   'P 1'
#
loop_
_entity.id
_entity.type
_entity.pdbx_description
1 polymer ?
#
loop_
_entity_poly.entity_id
_entity_poly.type
_entity_poly.pdbx_seq_one_letter_code
_entity_poly.pdbx_strand_id
1 'polypeptide(L)'
;MNGWQECSSATVPEFSSVAYFYARKLWKELNVPVGVIDCTWGGTPAESWTSHQTLKQVMGFQKKMAEMESAGFQREKLVELYHQEMDEWLQQFDARDAGFKDGVPQWISALQTGNGWKPMELPAYWETRGLNFDGTVWFQKEVEIPADWSGKEISFHLAMIDDDDITYFNGKEIGRTSGCNTMRTYKIPAALAKAGKGVITIRAIDYGGEGGIHGEPQQMYMEANGKKISLAGNWNYHTGVSMTGAPSRPCLLYTSDAADD
;
A
#
# COMPACT_ATOMS: atom_id res chain seq x y z
N MET A 1 11.04 21.95 -16.51
CA MET A 1 10.40 22.99 -15.67
C MET A 1 9.66 23.93 -16.59
N ASN A 2 8.37 24.13 -16.36
CA ASN A 2 7.63 25.18 -17.03
C ASN A 2 8.09 26.50 -16.40
N GLY A 3 8.49 27.48 -17.22
CA GLY A 3 8.90 28.80 -16.71
C GLY A 3 7.76 29.57 -16.07
N TRP A 4 8.00 30.83 -15.70
CA TRP A 4 6.99 31.72 -15.15
C TRP A 4 5.77 31.81 -16.07
N GLN A 5 4.61 31.70 -15.46
CA GLN A 5 3.31 31.82 -16.15
C GLN A 5 2.49 32.95 -15.53
N GLU A 6 1.77 33.69 -16.38
CA GLU A 6 0.83 34.69 -15.89
C GLU A 6 -0.36 34.03 -15.21
N CYS A 7 -0.80 34.61 -14.08
CA CYS A 7 -1.97 34.17 -13.35
C CYS A 7 -3.25 34.37 -14.18
N SER A 8 -3.91 33.29 -14.54
CA SER A 8 -5.13 33.29 -15.35
C SER A 8 -6.07 32.15 -14.94
N SER A 9 -7.30 32.17 -15.44
CA SER A 9 -8.25 31.07 -15.23
C SER A 9 -7.77 29.74 -15.81
N ALA A 10 -6.83 29.74 -16.73
CA ALA A 10 -6.25 28.54 -17.31
C ALA A 10 -5.08 27.97 -16.49
N THR A 11 -4.34 28.82 -15.73
CA THR A 11 -3.15 28.41 -14.97
C THR A 11 -3.40 28.19 -13.49
N VAL A 12 -4.41 28.86 -12.90
CA VAL A 12 -4.73 28.75 -11.47
C VAL A 12 -5.27 27.40 -11.04
N PRO A 13 -6.08 26.65 -11.82
CA PRO A 13 -6.63 25.37 -11.35
C PRO A 13 -5.58 24.31 -10.99
N GLU A 14 -4.42 24.36 -11.63
CA GLU A 14 -3.32 23.41 -11.41
C GLU A 14 -2.28 23.94 -10.40
N PHE A 15 -2.54 25.06 -9.74
CA PHE A 15 -1.63 25.68 -8.80
C PHE A 15 -2.10 25.54 -7.35
N SER A 16 -1.18 25.63 -6.39
CA SER A 16 -1.53 25.61 -4.96
C SER A 16 -2.58 26.67 -4.61
N SER A 17 -3.75 26.25 -4.16
CA SER A 17 -4.83 27.16 -3.76
C SER A 17 -4.42 28.05 -2.58
N VAL A 18 -3.67 27.52 -1.62
CA VAL A 18 -3.15 28.30 -0.46
C VAL A 18 -2.22 29.39 -0.95
N ALA A 19 -1.25 29.07 -1.79
CA ALA A 19 -0.30 30.02 -2.33
C ALA A 19 -1.00 31.09 -3.19
N TYR A 20 -1.98 30.68 -4.03
CA TYR A 20 -2.77 31.62 -4.83
C TYR A 20 -3.54 32.62 -3.98
N PHE A 21 -4.30 32.17 -2.98
CA PHE A 21 -5.10 33.08 -2.14
C PHE A 21 -4.21 33.98 -1.30
N TYR A 22 -3.07 33.50 -0.82
CA TYR A 22 -2.08 34.30 -0.11
C TYR A 22 -1.50 35.41 -1.00
N ALA A 23 -1.00 35.06 -2.18
CA ALA A 23 -0.44 36.01 -3.14
C ALA A 23 -1.46 37.04 -3.60
N ARG A 24 -2.70 36.59 -3.88
CA ARG A 24 -3.82 37.49 -4.24
C ARG A 24 -4.13 38.50 -3.14
N LYS A 25 -4.07 38.09 -1.85
CA LYS A 25 -4.26 39.02 -0.74
C LYS A 25 -3.14 40.05 -0.67
N LEU A 26 -1.89 39.62 -0.74
CA LEU A 26 -0.72 40.52 -0.76
C LEU A 26 -0.80 41.53 -1.93
N TRP A 27 -1.09 41.05 -3.13
CA TRP A 27 -1.23 41.91 -4.30
C TRP A 27 -2.30 42.98 -4.10
N LYS A 28 -3.46 42.64 -3.53
CA LYS A 28 -4.55 43.58 -3.28
C LYS A 28 -4.22 44.64 -2.20
N GLU A 29 -3.49 44.23 -1.15
CA GLU A 29 -3.20 45.11 -0.02
C GLU A 29 -1.97 45.99 -0.29
N LEU A 30 -0.96 45.47 -0.97
CA LEU A 30 0.29 46.16 -1.19
C LEU A 30 0.38 46.87 -2.56
N ASN A 31 -0.50 46.50 -3.49
CA ASN A 31 -0.52 47.02 -4.87
C ASN A 31 0.83 46.89 -5.58
N VAL A 32 1.52 45.75 -5.38
CA VAL A 32 2.78 45.41 -6.03
C VAL A 32 2.65 44.07 -6.78
N PRO A 33 3.44 43.83 -7.84
CA PRO A 33 3.52 42.52 -8.45
C PRO A 33 3.97 41.48 -7.44
N VAL A 34 3.30 40.31 -7.43
CA VAL A 34 3.62 39.18 -6.56
C VAL A 34 3.83 37.96 -7.42
N GLY A 35 5.04 37.38 -7.40
CA GLY A 35 5.36 36.10 -7.97
C GLY A 35 5.29 35.01 -6.90
N VAL A 36 4.84 33.81 -7.26
CA VAL A 36 4.73 32.67 -6.36
C VAL A 36 5.38 31.45 -6.99
N ILE A 37 6.20 30.77 -6.19
CA ILE A 37 6.81 29.49 -6.56
C ILE A 37 6.10 28.42 -5.71
N ASP A 38 5.50 27.44 -6.35
CA ASP A 38 4.93 26.28 -5.68
C ASP A 38 6.01 25.23 -5.48
N CYS A 39 6.40 25.03 -4.21
CA CYS A 39 7.34 24.01 -3.77
C CYS A 39 6.62 23.01 -2.88
N THR A 40 5.56 22.38 -3.37
CA THR A 40 4.78 21.41 -2.63
C THR A 40 4.88 20.02 -3.24
N TRP A 41 4.94 19.02 -2.39
CA TRP A 41 4.86 17.62 -2.79
C TRP A 41 4.06 16.85 -1.74
N GLY A 42 2.85 16.45 -2.10
CA GLY A 42 1.97 15.72 -1.22
C GLY A 42 2.58 14.41 -0.70
N GLY A 43 2.30 14.07 0.56
CA GLY A 43 2.83 12.86 1.19
C GLY A 43 4.29 12.92 1.65
N THR A 44 4.98 14.05 1.48
CA THR A 44 6.35 14.20 2.00
C THR A 44 6.35 14.67 3.45
N PRO A 45 7.19 14.06 4.32
CA PRO A 45 7.31 14.48 5.72
C PRO A 45 8.03 15.84 5.85
N ALA A 46 7.85 16.51 6.99
CA ALA A 46 8.41 17.85 7.25
C ALA A 46 9.94 17.88 7.15
N GLU A 47 10.60 16.78 7.48
CA GLU A 47 12.05 16.60 7.39
C GLU A 47 12.56 16.82 5.96
N SER A 48 11.76 16.49 4.96
CA SER A 48 12.08 16.69 3.54
C SER A 48 12.28 18.14 3.16
N TRP A 49 11.70 19.05 3.94
CA TRP A 49 11.71 20.51 3.75
C TRP A 49 12.60 21.23 4.75
N THR A 50 13.38 20.47 5.55
CA THR A 50 14.24 20.99 6.59
C THR A 50 15.69 20.89 6.15
N SER A 51 16.48 21.94 6.36
CA SER A 51 17.89 21.97 5.95
C SER A 51 18.69 20.85 6.63
N HIS A 52 19.68 20.31 5.93
CA HIS A 52 20.62 19.32 6.44
C HIS A 52 21.28 19.76 7.76
N GLN A 53 21.72 21.00 7.86
CA GLN A 53 22.34 21.53 9.08
C GLN A 53 21.39 21.50 10.29
N THR A 54 20.11 21.81 10.05
CA THR A 54 19.08 21.75 11.11
C THR A 54 18.82 20.31 11.52
N LEU A 55 18.65 19.39 10.55
CA LEU A 55 18.37 17.98 10.84
C LEU A 55 19.50 17.29 11.61
N LYS A 56 20.77 17.64 11.36
CA LYS A 56 21.88 17.14 12.16
C LYS A 56 21.76 17.42 13.68
N GLN A 57 21.03 18.45 14.04
CA GLN A 57 20.81 18.85 15.43
C GLN A 57 19.57 18.19 16.03
N VAL A 58 18.70 17.59 15.21
CA VAL A 58 17.47 16.94 15.66
C VAL A 58 17.78 15.48 16.04
N MET A 59 17.40 15.11 17.27
CA MET A 59 17.59 13.76 17.77
C MET A 59 16.85 12.75 16.89
N GLY A 60 17.52 11.67 16.51
CA GLY A 60 16.99 10.64 15.62
C GLY A 60 17.40 10.77 14.14
N PHE A 61 17.85 11.96 13.69
CA PHE A 61 18.25 12.17 12.30
C PHE A 61 19.76 12.08 12.06
N GLN A 62 20.61 12.07 13.12
CA GLN A 62 22.06 12.12 13.01
C GLN A 62 22.60 10.96 12.14
N LYS A 63 22.11 9.73 12.37
CA LYS A 63 22.53 8.55 11.59
C LYS A 63 22.20 8.74 10.12
N LYS A 64 20.96 9.13 9.81
CA LYS A 64 20.49 9.35 8.44
C LYS A 64 21.28 10.46 7.72
N MET A 65 21.59 11.53 8.42
CA MET A 65 22.40 12.62 7.88
C MET A 65 23.85 12.17 7.60
N ALA A 66 24.44 11.36 8.45
CA ALA A 66 25.79 10.79 8.22
C ALA A 66 25.80 9.83 7.01
N GLU A 67 24.76 9.03 6.83
CA GLU A 67 24.59 8.18 5.64
C GLU A 67 24.51 9.01 4.36
N MET A 68 23.72 10.08 4.37
CA MET A 68 23.62 11.01 3.23
C MET A 68 24.95 11.70 2.90
N GLU A 69 25.69 12.14 3.93
CA GLU A 69 27.03 12.71 3.77
C GLU A 69 28.00 11.71 3.15
N SER A 70 27.99 10.45 3.64
CA SER A 70 28.85 9.38 3.12
C SER A 70 28.55 9.05 1.66
N ALA A 71 27.29 9.16 1.25
CA ALA A 71 26.87 9.00 -0.13
C ALA A 71 27.16 10.26 -1.01
N GLY A 72 27.68 11.34 -0.40
CA GLY A 72 27.96 12.61 -1.08
C GLY A 72 26.68 13.27 -1.62
N PHE A 73 25.53 13.07 -0.94
CA PHE A 73 24.21 13.54 -1.34
C PHE A 73 23.77 13.10 -2.75
N GLN A 74 24.40 12.05 -3.30
CA GLN A 74 24.02 11.50 -4.60
C GLN A 74 22.75 10.67 -4.46
N ARG A 75 21.67 11.15 -5.07
CA ARG A 75 20.36 10.53 -5.06
C ARG A 75 20.41 9.06 -5.45
N GLU A 76 21.10 8.75 -6.52
CA GLU A 76 21.22 7.42 -7.10
C GLU A 76 21.83 6.44 -6.10
N LYS A 77 22.87 6.85 -5.39
CA LYS A 77 23.50 6.03 -4.34
C LYS A 77 22.59 5.81 -3.13
N LEU A 78 21.85 6.83 -2.74
CA LEU A 78 20.90 6.70 -1.61
C LEU A 78 19.76 5.76 -1.95
N VAL A 79 19.26 5.83 -3.18
CA VAL A 79 18.23 4.92 -3.67
C VAL A 79 18.77 3.49 -3.75
N GLU A 80 20.00 3.30 -4.24
CA GLU A 80 20.64 1.99 -4.32
C GLU A 80 20.82 1.37 -2.93
N LEU A 81 21.33 2.12 -1.96
CA LEU A 81 21.46 1.67 -0.56
C LEU A 81 20.11 1.27 0.04
N TYR A 82 19.09 2.10 -0.17
CA TYR A 82 17.73 1.79 0.28
C TYR A 82 17.21 0.47 -0.33
N HIS A 83 17.42 0.27 -1.63
CA HIS A 83 16.98 -0.98 -2.28
C HIS A 83 17.73 -2.19 -1.71
N GLN A 84 19.04 -2.08 -1.47
CA GLN A 84 19.82 -3.15 -0.86
C GLN A 84 19.31 -3.48 0.55
N GLU A 85 19.14 -2.48 1.41
CA GLU A 85 18.62 -2.65 2.77
C GLU A 85 17.19 -3.24 2.75
N MET A 86 16.34 -2.78 1.83
CA MET A 86 14.99 -3.29 1.68
C MET A 86 14.98 -4.73 1.19
N ASP A 87 15.81 -5.07 0.22
CA ASP A 87 15.93 -6.45 -0.29
C ASP A 87 16.40 -7.40 0.82
N GLU A 88 17.40 -7.02 1.61
CA GLU A 88 17.87 -7.79 2.77
C GLU A 88 16.76 -7.95 3.82
N TRP A 89 16.01 -6.90 4.06
CA TRP A 89 14.89 -6.92 5.00
C TRP A 89 13.76 -7.83 4.52
N LEU A 90 13.41 -7.75 3.23
CA LEU A 90 12.37 -8.57 2.59
C LEU A 90 12.76 -10.05 2.51
N GLN A 91 14.05 -10.39 2.37
CA GLN A 91 14.50 -11.79 2.44
C GLN A 91 14.14 -12.47 3.76
N GLN A 92 14.07 -11.71 4.85
CA GLN A 92 13.67 -12.20 6.17
C GLN A 92 12.18 -12.04 6.45
N PHE A 93 11.43 -11.40 5.55
CA PHE A 93 10.03 -11.03 5.75
C PHE A 93 9.16 -12.27 5.95
N ASP A 94 9.22 -13.20 5.01
CA ASP A 94 8.44 -14.43 5.08
C ASP A 94 8.85 -15.33 6.25
N ALA A 95 10.13 -15.35 6.61
CA ALA A 95 10.62 -16.12 7.76
C ALA A 95 10.08 -15.60 9.11
N ARG A 96 9.70 -14.32 9.17
CA ARG A 96 9.11 -13.69 10.36
C ARG A 96 7.58 -13.69 10.33
N ASP A 97 6.97 -14.02 9.19
CA ASP A 97 5.51 -14.07 9.05
C ASP A 97 4.95 -15.30 9.75
N ALA A 98 4.02 -15.09 10.70
CA ALA A 98 3.37 -16.16 11.46
C ALA A 98 2.65 -17.19 10.56
N GLY A 99 2.27 -16.82 9.34
CA GLY A 99 1.65 -17.72 8.36
C GLY A 99 2.64 -18.62 7.62
N PHE A 100 3.96 -18.47 7.83
CA PHE A 100 4.99 -19.28 7.20
C PHE A 100 5.74 -20.16 8.19
N LYS A 101 6.18 -21.30 7.72
CA LYS A 101 7.13 -22.16 8.41
C LYS A 101 8.14 -22.69 7.39
N ASP A 102 9.41 -22.45 7.61
CA ASP A 102 10.51 -22.89 6.74
C ASP A 102 10.28 -22.47 5.26
N GLY A 103 9.80 -21.25 5.05
CA GLY A 103 9.50 -20.69 3.72
C GLY A 103 8.23 -21.23 3.07
N VAL A 104 7.45 -22.04 3.78
CA VAL A 104 6.21 -22.64 3.25
C VAL A 104 5.00 -22.03 3.94
N PRO A 105 4.02 -21.47 3.19
CA PRO A 105 2.81 -20.93 3.77
C PRO A 105 1.95 -22.04 4.39
N GLN A 106 1.57 -21.87 5.65
CA GLN A 106 0.83 -22.88 6.43
C GLN A 106 -0.70 -22.65 6.40
N TRP A 107 -1.13 -21.41 6.23
CA TRP A 107 -2.54 -21.03 6.38
C TRP A 107 -3.33 -21.03 5.08
N ILE A 108 -2.88 -21.77 4.06
CA ILE A 108 -3.47 -21.68 2.72
C ILE A 108 -4.44 -22.82 2.36
N SER A 109 -4.44 -23.94 3.11
CA SER A 109 -5.17 -25.15 2.70
C SER A 109 -6.43 -25.46 3.51
N ALA A 110 -6.54 -24.92 4.73
CA ALA A 110 -7.67 -25.15 5.62
C ALA A 110 -8.06 -23.88 6.35
N LEU A 111 -9.34 -23.71 6.62
CA LEU A 111 -9.85 -22.61 7.41
C LEU A 111 -9.26 -22.67 8.82
N GLN A 112 -8.63 -21.60 9.24
CA GLN A 112 -8.07 -21.46 10.57
C GLN A 112 -9.09 -20.83 11.52
N THR A 113 -9.14 -21.31 12.75
CA THR A 113 -10.03 -20.78 13.81
C THR A 113 -9.30 -20.80 15.15
N GLY A 114 -9.63 -19.87 16.04
CA GLY A 114 -8.90 -19.73 17.30
C GLY A 114 -7.47 -19.18 17.11
N ASN A 115 -6.63 -19.30 18.13
CA ASN A 115 -5.19 -18.95 18.08
C ASN A 115 -4.88 -17.57 17.45
N GLY A 116 -5.66 -16.52 17.79
CA GLY A 116 -5.44 -15.18 17.30
C GLY A 116 -6.25 -14.77 16.05
N TRP A 117 -6.91 -15.73 15.39
CA TRP A 117 -7.82 -15.42 14.29
C TRP A 117 -9.08 -14.73 14.82
N LYS A 118 -9.46 -13.63 14.17
CA LYS A 118 -10.58 -12.75 14.53
C LYS A 118 -11.45 -12.47 13.30
N PRO A 119 -12.74 -12.19 13.49
CA PRO A 119 -13.60 -11.77 12.38
C PRO A 119 -13.34 -10.32 11.98
N MET A 120 -13.45 -10.04 10.68
CA MET A 120 -13.46 -8.69 10.10
C MET A 120 -14.45 -8.65 8.95
N GLU A 121 -15.24 -7.60 8.87
CA GLU A 121 -16.15 -7.37 7.75
C GLU A 121 -15.43 -6.68 6.60
N LEU A 122 -15.48 -7.29 5.40
CA LEU A 122 -14.84 -6.80 4.19
C LEU A 122 -15.89 -6.52 3.09
N PRO A 123 -15.64 -5.56 2.17
CA PRO A 123 -14.41 -4.77 2.05
C PRO A 123 -14.28 -3.68 3.13
N ALA A 124 -13.06 -3.39 3.53
CA ALA A 124 -12.73 -2.28 4.44
C ALA A 124 -11.22 -2.03 4.44
N TYR A 125 -10.82 -0.80 4.77
CA TYR A 125 -9.51 -0.55 5.37
C TYR A 125 -9.52 -1.08 6.79
N TRP A 126 -8.53 -1.86 7.19
CA TRP A 126 -8.54 -2.52 8.49
C TRP A 126 -8.36 -1.54 9.67
N GLU A 127 -7.78 -0.36 9.46
CA GLU A 127 -7.71 0.72 10.45
C GLU A 127 -9.10 1.17 10.86
N THR A 128 -10.04 1.24 9.90
CA THR A 128 -11.46 1.58 10.16
C THR A 128 -12.18 0.50 10.97
N ARG A 129 -11.60 -0.69 11.07
CA ARG A 129 -12.08 -1.83 11.89
C ARG A 129 -11.29 -2.00 13.18
N GLY A 130 -10.42 -1.02 13.51
CA GLY A 130 -9.66 -0.99 14.75
C GLY A 130 -8.36 -1.77 14.74
N LEU A 131 -7.87 -2.21 13.58
CA LEU A 131 -6.56 -2.82 13.41
C LEU A 131 -5.59 -1.76 12.88
N ASN A 132 -4.84 -1.10 13.75
CA ASN A 132 -3.77 -0.18 13.36
C ASN A 132 -2.47 -0.98 13.17
N PHE A 133 -2.15 -1.30 11.91
CA PHE A 133 -1.09 -2.26 11.60
C PHE A 133 -0.60 -2.12 10.17
N ASP A 134 0.70 -1.86 10.02
CA ASP A 134 1.41 -1.95 8.74
C ASP A 134 2.14 -3.30 8.68
N GLY A 135 1.96 -4.06 7.61
CA GLY A 135 2.52 -5.40 7.45
C GLY A 135 1.65 -6.37 6.69
N THR A 136 1.81 -7.66 6.97
CA THR A 136 0.97 -8.69 6.35
C THR A 136 -0.25 -9.01 7.18
N VAL A 137 -1.40 -9.06 6.53
CA VAL A 137 -2.64 -9.56 7.12
C VAL A 137 -3.17 -10.70 6.27
N TRP A 138 -3.38 -11.82 6.92
CA TRP A 138 -3.96 -13.00 6.31
C TRP A 138 -5.47 -12.99 6.50
N PHE A 139 -6.21 -13.15 5.42
CA PHE A 139 -7.66 -13.28 5.45
C PHE A 139 -8.08 -14.64 4.95
N GLN A 140 -9.09 -15.24 5.59
CA GLN A 140 -9.67 -16.49 5.16
C GLN A 140 -11.20 -16.45 5.15
N LYS A 141 -11.77 -17.13 4.15
CA LYS A 141 -13.21 -17.35 4.04
C LYS A 141 -13.48 -18.74 3.50
N GLU A 142 -14.38 -19.46 4.16
CA GLU A 142 -14.99 -20.67 3.60
C GLU A 142 -16.13 -20.26 2.67
N VAL A 143 -16.20 -20.88 1.52
CA VAL A 143 -17.24 -20.68 0.52
C VAL A 143 -17.80 -22.01 0.06
N GLU A 144 -19.08 -22.02 -0.33
CA GLU A 144 -19.72 -23.18 -0.92
C GLU A 144 -19.67 -23.09 -2.46
N ILE A 145 -19.03 -24.03 -3.12
CA ILE A 145 -18.98 -24.13 -4.57
C ILE A 145 -20.18 -24.97 -5.05
N PRO A 146 -21.11 -24.37 -5.83
CA PRO A 146 -22.28 -25.08 -6.32
C PRO A 146 -21.90 -26.28 -7.19
N ALA A 147 -22.75 -27.30 -7.18
CA ALA A 147 -22.51 -28.50 -7.98
C ALA A 147 -22.41 -28.23 -9.49
N ASP A 148 -23.16 -27.25 -10.00
CA ASP A 148 -23.14 -26.82 -11.40
C ASP A 148 -21.89 -26.00 -11.78
N TRP A 149 -21.03 -25.64 -10.81
CA TRP A 149 -19.73 -25.00 -11.04
C TRP A 149 -18.56 -26.01 -11.02
N SER A 150 -18.81 -27.24 -10.57
CA SER A 150 -17.76 -28.25 -10.49
C SER A 150 -17.11 -28.54 -11.84
N GLY A 151 -15.78 -28.50 -11.88
CA GLY A 151 -15.02 -28.70 -13.10
C GLY A 151 -15.06 -27.53 -14.10
N LYS A 152 -15.52 -26.36 -13.69
CA LYS A 152 -15.53 -25.14 -14.52
C LYS A 152 -14.57 -24.10 -13.96
N GLU A 153 -14.02 -23.27 -14.84
CA GLU A 153 -13.25 -22.10 -14.41
C GLU A 153 -14.20 -21.12 -13.74
N ILE A 154 -13.78 -20.58 -12.60
CA ILE A 154 -14.54 -19.58 -11.84
C ILE A 154 -13.77 -18.25 -11.91
N SER A 155 -14.41 -17.19 -12.33
CA SER A 155 -13.88 -15.83 -12.22
C SER A 155 -13.97 -15.38 -10.76
N PHE A 156 -12.89 -14.77 -10.25
CA PHE A 156 -12.73 -14.41 -8.86
C PHE A 156 -12.32 -12.94 -8.73
N HIS A 157 -13.10 -12.16 -7.99
CA HIS A 157 -12.94 -10.70 -7.87
C HIS A 157 -12.90 -10.31 -6.41
N LEU A 158 -11.91 -9.48 -6.01
CA LEU A 158 -11.66 -9.06 -4.63
C LEU A 158 -11.68 -7.54 -4.41
N ALA A 159 -12.18 -6.76 -5.39
CA ALA A 159 -12.03 -5.31 -5.36
C ALA A 159 -10.54 -4.89 -5.44
N MET A 160 -10.10 -3.92 -4.63
CA MET A 160 -8.71 -3.47 -4.55
C MET A 160 -8.09 -3.93 -3.23
N ILE A 161 -6.77 -4.12 -3.22
CA ILE A 161 -6.03 -4.46 -1.99
C ILE A 161 -4.84 -3.50 -1.88
N ASP A 162 -4.66 -2.93 -0.73
CA ASP A 162 -3.57 -2.02 -0.43
C ASP A 162 -2.48 -2.76 0.37
N ASP A 163 -1.23 -2.89 -0.11
CA ASP A 163 -0.64 -2.57 -1.43
C ASP A 163 -0.61 -3.78 -2.36
N ASP A 164 -0.16 -4.92 -1.85
CA ASP A 164 0.11 -6.16 -2.59
C ASP A 164 -0.72 -7.32 -2.04
N ASP A 165 -0.94 -8.33 -2.86
CA ASP A 165 -1.51 -9.57 -2.37
C ASP A 165 -0.96 -10.83 -3.02
N ILE A 166 -1.14 -11.94 -2.31
CA ILE A 166 -1.07 -13.29 -2.85
C ILE A 166 -2.36 -13.99 -2.44
N THR A 167 -3.12 -14.44 -3.42
CA THR A 167 -4.41 -15.09 -3.21
C THR A 167 -4.33 -16.59 -3.52
N TYR A 168 -4.89 -17.39 -2.62
CA TYR A 168 -4.91 -18.86 -2.72
C TYR A 168 -6.34 -19.37 -2.69
N PHE A 169 -6.57 -20.49 -3.36
CA PHE A 169 -7.77 -21.30 -3.25
C PHE A 169 -7.42 -22.76 -2.97
N ASN A 170 -7.94 -23.32 -1.87
CA ASN A 170 -7.67 -24.71 -1.43
C ASN A 170 -6.17 -25.06 -1.44
N GLY A 171 -5.31 -24.16 -0.94
CA GLY A 171 -3.87 -24.37 -0.84
C GLY A 171 -3.08 -24.13 -2.12
N LYS A 172 -3.71 -23.68 -3.20
CA LYS A 172 -3.05 -23.34 -4.46
C LYS A 172 -3.14 -21.85 -4.74
N GLU A 173 -2.02 -21.23 -5.06
CA GLU A 173 -1.99 -19.85 -5.52
C GLU A 173 -2.81 -19.74 -6.81
N ILE A 174 -3.70 -18.74 -6.85
CA ILE A 174 -4.52 -18.42 -8.03
C ILE A 174 -4.18 -17.06 -8.62
N GLY A 175 -3.41 -16.24 -7.91
CA GLY A 175 -2.92 -14.95 -8.41
C GLY A 175 -2.23 -14.14 -7.35
N ARG A 176 -1.51 -13.12 -7.85
CA ARG A 176 -0.88 -12.04 -7.06
C ARG A 176 -0.90 -10.75 -7.86
N THR A 177 -1.02 -9.64 -7.18
CA THR A 177 -1.08 -8.31 -7.81
C THR A 177 -0.46 -7.29 -6.88
N SER A 178 0.20 -6.29 -7.46
CA SER A 178 0.78 -5.15 -6.74
C SER A 178 0.04 -3.86 -7.09
N GLY A 179 0.01 -2.93 -6.13
CA GLY A 179 -0.51 -1.58 -6.27
C GLY A 179 -1.91 -1.40 -5.70
N CYS A 180 -2.03 -0.42 -4.79
CA CYS A 180 -3.20 -0.14 -3.96
C CYS A 180 -4.51 0.14 -4.74
N ASN A 181 -4.43 0.67 -5.95
CA ASN A 181 -5.59 1.03 -6.77
C ASN A 181 -5.86 0.05 -7.92
N THR A 182 -5.26 -1.13 -7.89
CA THR A 182 -5.43 -2.16 -8.93
C THR A 182 -6.53 -3.14 -8.52
N MET A 183 -7.52 -3.34 -9.40
CA MET A 183 -8.57 -4.34 -9.19
C MET A 183 -8.00 -5.76 -9.23
N ARG A 184 -8.32 -6.56 -8.24
CA ARG A 184 -7.91 -7.96 -8.15
C ARG A 184 -8.92 -8.83 -8.88
N THR A 185 -8.48 -9.39 -9.99
CA THR A 185 -9.29 -10.33 -10.78
C THR A 185 -8.43 -11.55 -11.11
N TYR A 186 -8.84 -12.69 -10.56
CA TYR A 186 -8.15 -13.96 -10.71
C TYR A 186 -9.07 -15.01 -11.31
N LYS A 187 -8.53 -16.21 -11.52
CA LYS A 187 -9.29 -17.35 -11.98
C LYS A 187 -9.01 -18.56 -11.10
N ILE A 188 -10.05 -19.20 -10.62
CA ILE A 188 -9.94 -20.51 -10.01
C ILE A 188 -10.00 -21.53 -11.16
N PRO A 189 -8.89 -22.27 -11.43
CA PRO A 189 -8.88 -23.25 -12.49
C PRO A 189 -9.93 -24.35 -12.29
N ALA A 190 -10.49 -24.87 -13.37
CA ALA A 190 -11.50 -25.93 -13.36
C ALA A 190 -11.09 -27.16 -12.50
N ALA A 191 -9.81 -27.50 -12.48
CA ALA A 191 -9.29 -28.62 -11.69
C ALA A 191 -9.41 -28.38 -10.15
N LEU A 192 -9.46 -27.13 -9.72
CA LEU A 192 -9.64 -26.75 -8.30
C LEU A 192 -11.10 -26.51 -7.93
N ALA A 193 -11.98 -26.27 -8.89
CA ALA A 193 -13.39 -26.01 -8.70
C ALA A 193 -14.14 -27.31 -8.47
N LYS A 194 -14.15 -27.80 -7.23
CA LYS A 194 -14.91 -28.98 -6.79
C LYS A 194 -16.13 -28.51 -6.04
N ALA A 195 -17.27 -29.16 -6.27
CA ALA A 195 -18.51 -28.89 -5.51
C ALA A 195 -18.31 -29.08 -4.01
N GLY A 196 -18.97 -28.25 -3.20
CA GLY A 196 -18.87 -28.25 -1.74
C GLY A 196 -17.93 -27.17 -1.22
N LYS A 197 -17.40 -27.40 -0.04
CA LYS A 197 -16.59 -26.39 0.67
C LYS A 197 -15.25 -26.12 0.01
N GLY A 198 -14.94 -24.85 -0.16
CA GLY A 198 -13.65 -24.33 -0.57
C GLY A 198 -13.15 -23.27 0.39
N VAL A 199 -11.84 -23.15 0.53
CA VAL A 199 -11.21 -22.13 1.38
C VAL A 199 -10.44 -21.15 0.50
N ILE A 200 -10.80 -19.89 0.62
CA ILE A 200 -10.08 -18.76 0.07
C ILE A 200 -9.12 -18.27 1.15
N THR A 201 -7.86 -18.06 0.80
CA THR A 201 -6.89 -17.40 1.64
C THR A 201 -6.24 -16.24 0.87
N ILE A 202 -6.18 -15.07 1.48
CA ILE A 202 -5.54 -13.88 0.95
C ILE A 202 -4.45 -13.46 1.93
N ARG A 203 -3.23 -13.30 1.47
CA ARG A 203 -2.16 -12.61 2.18
C ARG A 203 -2.06 -11.23 1.60
N ALA A 204 -2.62 -10.24 2.28
CA ALA A 204 -2.47 -8.84 1.94
C ALA A 204 -1.20 -8.28 2.59
N ILE A 205 -0.50 -7.41 1.89
CA ILE A 205 0.73 -6.75 2.36
C ILE A 205 0.52 -5.25 2.20
N ASP A 206 0.63 -4.55 3.30
CA ASP A 206 0.60 -3.10 3.37
C ASP A 206 1.96 -2.60 3.84
N TYR A 207 2.57 -1.71 3.07
CA TYR A 207 3.88 -1.13 3.37
C TYR A 207 3.78 0.14 4.23
N GLY A 208 2.58 0.61 4.52
CA GLY A 208 2.30 1.75 5.39
C GLY A 208 1.17 2.64 4.89
N GLY A 209 0.43 3.19 5.81
CA GLY A 209 -0.72 4.04 5.55
C GLY A 209 -2.05 3.37 5.91
N GLU A 210 -2.98 3.35 4.97
CA GLU A 210 -4.24 2.62 5.11
C GLU A 210 -4.10 1.28 4.40
N GLY A 211 -4.26 0.16 5.12
CA GLY A 211 -4.18 -1.17 4.55
C GLY A 211 -5.55 -1.86 4.47
N GLY A 212 -5.71 -2.82 3.56
CA GLY A 212 -6.96 -3.57 3.51
C GLY A 212 -7.42 -4.07 2.16
N ILE A 213 -8.53 -4.78 2.18
CA ILE A 213 -9.30 -5.12 0.99
C ILE A 213 -10.43 -4.10 0.90
N HIS A 214 -10.29 -3.13 0.01
CA HIS A 214 -11.15 -1.96 -0.03
C HIS A 214 -11.89 -1.81 -1.36
N GLY A 215 -12.94 -1.00 -1.37
CA GLY A 215 -13.85 -0.80 -2.51
C GLY A 215 -15.29 -1.11 -2.14
N GLU A 216 -16.11 -1.35 -3.15
CA GLU A 216 -17.53 -1.60 -2.95
C GLU A 216 -17.83 -3.09 -2.75
N PRO A 217 -18.81 -3.46 -1.89
CA PRO A 217 -19.17 -4.87 -1.64
C PRO A 217 -19.50 -5.65 -2.92
N GLN A 218 -20.07 -4.99 -3.93
CA GLN A 218 -20.44 -5.60 -5.21
C GLN A 218 -19.23 -5.99 -6.08
N GLN A 219 -18.05 -5.50 -5.73
CA GLN A 219 -16.78 -5.82 -6.42
C GLN A 219 -16.13 -7.10 -5.88
N MET A 220 -16.63 -7.63 -4.76
CA MET A 220 -16.14 -8.86 -4.15
C MET A 220 -17.10 -10.03 -4.45
N TYR A 221 -16.76 -10.85 -5.44
CA TYR A 221 -17.61 -11.97 -5.85
C TYR A 221 -16.83 -13.05 -6.61
N MET A 222 -17.41 -14.25 -6.65
CA MET A 222 -17.06 -15.31 -7.61
C MET A 222 -18.16 -15.41 -8.65
N GLU A 223 -17.80 -15.75 -9.89
CA GLU A 223 -18.75 -15.93 -10.98
C GLU A 223 -18.43 -17.15 -11.85
N ALA A 224 -19.44 -17.96 -12.10
CA ALA A 224 -19.43 -19.02 -13.11
C ALA A 224 -20.86 -19.27 -13.59
N ASN A 225 -21.02 -19.76 -14.81
CA ASN A 225 -22.33 -20.08 -15.41
C ASN A 225 -23.34 -18.93 -15.35
N GLY A 226 -22.89 -17.68 -15.44
CA GLY A 226 -23.77 -16.50 -15.36
C GLY A 226 -24.37 -16.25 -13.95
N LYS A 227 -23.90 -16.93 -12.93
CA LYS A 227 -24.31 -16.74 -11.53
C LYS A 227 -23.16 -16.14 -10.73
N LYS A 228 -23.48 -15.24 -9.79
CA LYS A 228 -22.52 -14.63 -8.87
C LYS A 228 -22.77 -15.09 -7.43
N ILE A 229 -21.69 -15.28 -6.70
CA ILE A 229 -21.69 -15.52 -5.24
C ILE A 229 -20.88 -14.38 -4.63
N SER A 230 -21.50 -13.63 -3.72
CA SER A 230 -20.83 -12.54 -3.00
C SER A 230 -19.75 -13.07 -2.06
N LEU A 231 -18.63 -12.38 -2.03
CA LEU A 231 -17.53 -12.61 -1.09
C LEU A 231 -17.48 -11.53 0.01
N ALA A 232 -18.27 -10.47 -0.11
CA ALA A 232 -18.38 -9.45 0.92
C ALA A 232 -18.94 -10.01 2.24
N GLY A 233 -18.71 -9.30 3.34
CA GLY A 233 -19.14 -9.68 4.67
C GLY A 233 -18.00 -10.25 5.52
N ASN A 234 -18.31 -11.12 6.48
CA ASN A 234 -17.32 -11.59 7.44
C ASN A 234 -16.25 -12.50 6.83
N TRP A 235 -15.00 -12.18 7.16
CA TRP A 235 -13.81 -12.98 6.94
C TRP A 235 -13.10 -13.20 8.26
N ASN A 236 -12.34 -14.28 8.39
CA ASN A 236 -11.39 -14.43 9.49
C ASN A 236 -10.06 -13.78 9.08
N TYR A 237 -9.41 -13.06 10.00
CA TYR A 237 -8.09 -12.49 9.75
C TYR A 237 -7.10 -12.81 10.87
N HIS A 238 -5.82 -12.78 10.53
CA HIS A 238 -4.70 -12.87 11.45
C HIS A 238 -3.56 -12.00 10.92
N THR A 239 -2.88 -11.27 11.81
CA THR A 239 -1.67 -10.52 11.44
C THR A 239 -0.50 -11.50 11.25
N GLY A 240 0.27 -11.27 10.21
CA GLY A 240 1.53 -11.98 9.96
C GLY A 240 2.74 -11.20 10.49
N VAL A 241 3.60 -10.71 9.61
CA VAL A 241 4.77 -9.92 9.97
C VAL A 241 4.47 -8.43 9.90
N SER A 242 4.98 -7.65 10.87
CA SER A 242 4.87 -6.19 10.88
C SER A 242 5.98 -5.54 10.04
N MET A 243 5.67 -4.40 9.42
CA MET A 243 6.64 -3.50 8.79
C MET A 243 7.52 -2.76 9.79
N THR A 244 7.30 -2.90 11.09
CA THR A 244 8.12 -2.26 12.12
C THR A 244 9.59 -2.61 11.94
N GLY A 245 10.44 -1.58 11.77
CA GLY A 245 11.87 -1.73 11.54
C GLY A 245 12.26 -1.93 10.07
N ALA A 246 11.33 -1.83 9.13
CA ALA A 246 11.67 -1.77 7.72
C ALA A 246 12.53 -0.53 7.41
N PRO A 247 13.45 -0.60 6.45
CA PRO A 247 14.19 0.55 5.98
C PRO A 247 13.25 1.66 5.51
N SER A 248 13.49 2.88 5.94
CA SER A 248 12.70 4.03 5.46
C SER A 248 13.23 4.53 4.13
N ARG A 249 12.34 4.84 3.20
CA ARG A 249 12.74 5.48 1.94
C ARG A 249 13.60 6.71 2.20
N PRO A 250 14.71 6.89 1.46
CA PRO A 250 15.48 8.13 1.54
C PRO A 250 14.59 9.27 1.06
N CYS A 251 14.58 10.36 1.80
CA CYS A 251 13.92 11.56 1.33
C CYS A 251 14.75 12.21 0.23
N LEU A 252 14.26 12.14 -0.99
CA LEU A 252 14.97 12.58 -2.20
C LEU A 252 14.99 14.10 -2.40
N LEU A 253 14.27 14.86 -1.58
CA LEU A 253 14.27 16.33 -1.62
C LEU A 253 15.55 16.93 -1.02
N TYR A 254 16.28 16.18 -0.18
CA TYR A 254 17.57 16.64 0.37
C TYR A 254 18.70 16.74 -0.64
N THR A 255 18.53 16.23 -1.85
CA THR A 255 19.57 16.18 -2.89
C THR A 255 19.43 17.27 -3.94
N SER A 256 18.43 18.14 -3.83
CA SER A 256 18.31 19.30 -4.72
C SER A 256 18.86 20.53 -4.00
N ASP A 257 19.80 21.23 -4.63
CA ASP A 257 20.37 22.53 -4.18
C ASP A 257 19.29 23.63 -4.03
N ALA A 258 18.01 23.28 -4.18
CA ALA A 258 16.89 24.23 -4.11
C ALA A 258 16.64 24.83 -2.71
N ALA A 259 17.36 24.37 -1.68
CA ALA A 259 17.27 24.96 -0.34
C ALA A 259 18.47 25.87 0.00
N ASP A 260 19.52 25.87 -0.83
CA ASP A 260 20.75 26.65 -0.59
C ASP A 260 20.93 27.84 -1.56
N ASP A 261 20.03 28.02 -2.53
CA ASP A 261 19.88 29.19 -3.41
C ASP A 261 18.68 30.04 -2.95
#